data_1ed9744a1af2d5e5d4a71529fc8fd871
#
_entry.id   1ed9744a1af2d5e5d4a71529fc8fd871
#
_cell.length_a   1.000
_cell.length_b   1.000
_cell.length_c   1.000
_cell.angle_alpha   90.00
_cell.angle_beta   90.00
_cell.angle_gamma   90.00
#
_symmetry.space_group_name_H-M   'P 1'
#
loop_
_entity.id
_entity.type
_entity.pdbx_description
1 polymer ?
#
loop_
_entity_poly.entity_id
_entity_poly.type
_entity_poly.pdbx_seq_one_letter_code
_entity_poly.pdbx_strand_id
1 'polypeptide(L)'
;MRRATGWRSVFRGLFVLVLLGWGGVDSHAQTGGPDRTGPSEAPSPFCAEPPGSSSSVDLQGLALVYCDAPAGVAASLRAAHVSARPVFFGAVPTAWLGAGLTDDLSAGAAAYRLTLSQGLTYGLVLGAKRAVGRPRPYVDHSVRPRSDRHKKPRPSDARLSFPSGHAGVSAAIATSWSLSYPRWYVVAPSALWATGVAVSRVYLGVHYPSDILVGTVLGAGVALLVHQLRASITPSFLQETSTQGGRAPPVGLRIQF
;
A
#
# COMPACT_ATOMS: atom_id res chain seq x y z
N MET A 1 -38.36 4.78 4.61
CA MET A 1 -37.64 4.93 3.34
C MET A 1 -36.94 6.29 3.31
N ARG A 2 -35.75 6.43 3.84
CA ARG A 2 -34.90 7.63 3.74
C ARG A 2 -33.75 7.35 2.78
N ARG A 3 -33.59 8.22 1.81
CA ARG A 3 -32.87 8.06 0.54
C ARG A 3 -31.35 7.88 0.75
N ALA A 4 -30.83 6.80 0.24
CA ALA A 4 -29.40 6.49 0.10
C ALA A 4 -28.67 7.34 -0.97
N THR A 5 -28.98 8.65 -1.06
CA THR A 5 -28.49 9.51 -2.14
C THR A 5 -27.24 10.33 -1.79
N GLY A 6 -26.83 10.38 -0.53
CA GLY A 6 -25.67 11.19 -0.11
C GLY A 6 -24.30 10.56 -0.42
N TRP A 7 -24.20 9.25 -0.45
CA TRP A 7 -22.94 8.51 -0.57
C TRP A 7 -22.25 8.63 -1.93
N ARG A 8 -23.04 8.71 -3.01
CA ARG A 8 -22.50 8.80 -4.37
C ARG A 8 -21.70 10.10 -4.63
N SER A 9 -22.07 11.18 -3.97
CA SER A 9 -21.40 12.50 -4.12
C SER A 9 -20.15 12.62 -3.24
N VAL A 10 -20.15 12.09 -2.02
CA VAL A 10 -19.00 12.15 -1.11
C VAL A 10 -17.87 11.25 -1.61
N PHE A 11 -18.19 10.04 -2.10
CA PHE A 11 -17.19 9.14 -2.68
C PHE A 11 -16.63 9.65 -4.01
N ARG A 12 -17.45 10.28 -4.85
CA ARG A 12 -16.96 10.96 -6.06
C ARG A 12 -16.02 12.11 -5.71
N GLY A 13 -16.33 12.87 -4.65
CA GLY A 13 -15.50 14.00 -4.20
C GLY A 13 -14.15 13.53 -3.62
N LEU A 14 -14.12 12.49 -2.78
CA LEU A 14 -12.89 12.00 -2.17
C LEU A 14 -11.98 11.28 -3.18
N PHE A 15 -12.57 10.53 -4.11
CA PHE A 15 -11.83 9.84 -5.17
C PHE A 15 -11.28 10.83 -6.21
N VAL A 16 -12.04 11.88 -6.52
CA VAL A 16 -11.59 12.99 -7.38
C VAL A 16 -10.50 13.81 -6.68
N LEU A 17 -10.57 14.04 -5.36
CA LEU A 17 -9.51 14.71 -4.60
C LEU A 17 -8.22 13.89 -4.54
N VAL A 18 -8.28 12.57 -4.42
CA VAL A 18 -7.10 11.70 -4.49
C VAL A 18 -6.52 11.68 -5.91
N LEU A 19 -7.37 11.71 -6.95
CA LEU A 19 -6.92 11.79 -8.35
C LEU A 19 -6.48 13.21 -8.75
N LEU A 20 -7.10 14.27 -8.22
CA LEU A 20 -6.72 15.67 -8.47
C LEU A 20 -5.51 16.10 -7.65
N GLY A 21 -5.25 15.48 -6.48
CA GLY A 21 -3.98 15.60 -5.76
C GLY A 21 -2.79 15.03 -6.57
N TRP A 22 -3.04 14.24 -7.59
CA TRP A 22 -2.04 13.78 -8.56
C TRP A 22 -1.74 14.81 -9.66
N GLY A 23 -2.63 15.81 -9.88
CA GLY A 23 -2.44 16.86 -10.87
C GLY A 23 -1.64 18.08 -10.39
N GLY A 24 -1.33 18.17 -9.11
CA GLY A 24 -0.62 19.30 -8.49
C GLY A 24 0.86 19.05 -8.22
N VAL A 25 1.54 18.19 -8.98
CA VAL A 25 2.99 18.27 -9.06
C VAL A 25 3.30 19.45 -9.96
N ASP A 26 3.71 20.56 -9.34
CA ASP A 26 4.14 21.77 -10.02
C ASP A 26 5.04 21.42 -11.20
N SER A 27 4.45 21.48 -12.39
CA SER A 27 5.19 21.66 -13.62
C SER A 27 5.74 23.09 -13.60
N HIS A 28 6.80 23.33 -12.85
CA HIS A 28 7.72 24.38 -13.23
C HIS A 28 8.25 24.00 -14.61
N ALA A 29 7.49 24.41 -15.63
CA ALA A 29 7.97 24.52 -16.99
C ALA A 29 9.14 25.50 -16.93
N GLN A 30 10.34 24.98 -16.73
CA GLN A 30 11.54 25.72 -17.06
C GLN A 30 11.62 25.78 -18.60
N THR A 31 11.04 26.86 -19.13
CA THR A 31 11.41 27.35 -20.45
C THR A 31 12.88 27.80 -20.36
N GLY A 32 13.77 27.07 -20.96
CA GLY A 32 15.16 27.53 -21.05
C GLY A 32 16.13 26.49 -21.51
N GLY A 33 16.42 26.50 -22.81
CA GLY A 33 17.69 26.11 -23.38
C GLY A 33 17.94 24.61 -23.61
N PRO A 34 18.45 24.26 -24.77
CA PRO A 34 18.99 22.93 -25.00
C PRO A 34 20.25 22.75 -24.14
N ASP A 35 20.42 21.57 -23.61
CA ASP A 35 21.63 21.12 -22.93
C ASP A 35 21.72 21.43 -21.43
N ARG A 36 20.95 20.67 -20.63
CA ARG A 36 21.42 20.18 -19.33
C ARG A 36 21.21 18.67 -19.32
N THR A 37 22.11 17.95 -19.93
CA THR A 37 22.50 16.63 -19.50
C THR A 37 23.05 16.82 -18.07
N GLY A 38 22.15 16.78 -17.07
CA GLY A 38 22.57 16.51 -15.71
C GLY A 38 23.45 15.27 -15.74
N PRO A 39 24.45 15.12 -14.87
CA PRO A 39 25.34 13.99 -14.92
C PRO A 39 24.48 12.74 -14.99
N SER A 40 24.54 12.01 -16.09
CA SER A 40 23.94 10.69 -16.26
C SER A 40 24.45 9.89 -15.06
N GLU A 41 23.59 9.67 -14.08
CA GLU A 41 23.97 8.93 -12.88
C GLU A 41 24.43 7.57 -13.41
N ALA A 42 25.73 7.30 -13.34
CA ALA A 42 26.31 6.09 -13.88
C ALA A 42 25.49 4.87 -13.42
N PRO A 43 25.22 3.90 -14.31
CA PRO A 43 24.41 2.74 -13.94
C PRO A 43 24.93 2.15 -12.64
N SER A 44 24.01 1.70 -11.76
CA SER A 44 24.41 1.01 -10.53
C SER A 44 25.35 -0.15 -10.90
N PRO A 45 26.46 -0.35 -10.19
CA PRO A 45 27.35 -1.49 -10.45
C PRO A 45 26.61 -2.83 -10.48
N PHE A 46 25.54 -2.96 -9.70
CA PHE A 46 24.65 -4.11 -9.72
C PHE A 46 24.00 -4.39 -11.09
N CYS A 47 23.72 -3.35 -11.87
CA CYS A 47 23.14 -3.49 -13.21
C CYS A 47 24.21 -3.70 -14.30
N ALA A 48 25.46 -3.30 -14.04
CA ALA A 48 26.58 -3.56 -14.97
C ALA A 48 26.97 -5.06 -14.96
N GLU A 49 26.85 -5.71 -13.81
CA GLU A 49 27.09 -7.14 -13.64
C GLU A 49 25.83 -7.80 -13.04
N PRO A 50 24.79 -8.03 -13.86
CA PRO A 50 23.54 -8.60 -13.36
C PRO A 50 23.76 -10.03 -12.86
N PRO A 51 22.99 -10.45 -11.84
CA PRO A 51 23.12 -11.78 -11.27
C PRO A 51 22.87 -12.86 -12.33
N GLY A 52 23.78 -13.83 -12.41
CA GLY A 52 23.67 -14.94 -13.34
C GLY A 52 22.46 -15.84 -13.07
N SER A 53 22.15 -16.75 -13.99
CA SER A 53 21.00 -17.68 -13.90
C SER A 53 21.04 -18.61 -12.67
N SER A 54 22.23 -18.82 -12.09
CA SER A 54 22.41 -19.59 -10.84
C SER A 54 22.13 -18.79 -9.56
N SER A 55 21.85 -17.49 -9.68
CA SER A 55 21.54 -16.64 -8.53
C SER A 55 20.15 -16.92 -7.97
N SER A 56 19.91 -16.48 -6.72
CA SER A 56 18.60 -16.65 -6.09
C SER A 56 17.49 -15.92 -6.88
N VAL A 57 16.27 -16.46 -6.82
CA VAL A 57 15.07 -15.85 -7.44
C VAL A 57 14.87 -14.39 -6.98
N ASP A 58 15.23 -14.09 -5.73
CA ASP A 58 15.17 -12.74 -5.19
C ASP A 58 16.12 -11.78 -5.92
N LEU A 59 17.34 -12.21 -6.24
CA LEU A 59 18.30 -11.37 -6.95
C LEU A 59 17.91 -11.18 -8.41
N GLN A 60 17.42 -12.23 -9.06
CA GLN A 60 16.93 -12.16 -10.44
C GLN A 60 15.73 -11.21 -10.55
N GLY A 61 14.73 -11.36 -9.65
CA GLY A 61 13.57 -10.48 -9.60
C GLY A 61 13.92 -9.04 -9.22
N LEU A 62 14.92 -8.84 -8.36
CA LEU A 62 15.46 -7.51 -8.06
C LEU A 62 16.07 -6.88 -9.32
N ALA A 63 16.92 -7.60 -10.06
CA ALA A 63 17.55 -7.10 -11.28
C ALA A 63 16.50 -6.70 -12.32
N LEU A 64 15.52 -7.57 -12.57
CA LEU A 64 14.43 -7.32 -13.53
C LEU A 64 13.68 -6.00 -13.25
N VAL A 65 13.33 -5.75 -11.99
CA VAL A 65 12.54 -4.56 -11.63
C VAL A 65 13.43 -3.33 -11.41
N TYR A 66 14.61 -3.52 -10.85
CA TYR A 66 15.52 -2.41 -10.54
C TYR A 66 16.28 -1.93 -11.78
N CYS A 67 16.81 -2.81 -12.64
CA CYS A 67 17.63 -2.42 -13.77
C CYS A 67 16.80 -2.13 -15.03
N ASP A 68 15.77 -2.94 -15.31
CA ASP A 68 15.13 -3.00 -16.62
C ASP A 68 13.77 -2.27 -16.69
N ALA A 69 13.37 -1.55 -15.62
CA ALA A 69 12.08 -0.86 -15.60
C ALA A 69 11.98 0.24 -16.67
N PRO A 70 11.03 0.15 -17.62
CA PRO A 70 10.81 1.20 -18.62
C PRO A 70 10.47 2.54 -17.95
N ALA A 71 10.79 3.66 -18.62
CA ALA A 71 10.62 5.00 -18.06
C ALA A 71 9.19 5.29 -17.54
N GLY A 72 8.16 4.87 -18.27
CA GLY A 72 6.76 5.03 -17.87
C GLY A 72 6.42 4.22 -16.60
N VAL A 73 6.91 2.98 -16.50
CA VAL A 73 6.76 2.13 -15.32
C VAL A 73 7.51 2.75 -14.14
N ALA A 74 8.73 3.20 -14.35
CA ALA A 74 9.53 3.87 -13.33
C ALA A 74 8.82 5.12 -12.75
N ALA A 75 8.21 5.94 -13.60
CA ALA A 75 7.43 7.11 -13.18
C ALA A 75 6.21 6.70 -12.34
N SER A 76 5.46 5.70 -12.78
CA SER A 76 4.29 5.17 -12.05
C SER A 76 4.69 4.59 -10.67
N LEU A 77 5.80 3.86 -10.59
CA LEU A 77 6.31 3.32 -9.33
C LEU A 77 6.80 4.42 -8.38
N ARG A 78 7.39 5.48 -8.89
CA ARG A 78 7.74 6.67 -8.09
C ARG A 78 6.49 7.36 -7.54
N ALA A 79 5.47 7.55 -8.36
CA ALA A 79 4.20 8.13 -7.94
C ALA A 79 3.53 7.27 -6.84
N ALA A 80 3.48 5.94 -7.03
CA ALA A 80 2.97 5.02 -6.00
C ALA A 80 3.78 5.11 -4.70
N HIS A 81 5.11 5.22 -4.77
CA HIS A 81 5.96 5.41 -3.60
C HIS A 81 5.66 6.70 -2.85
N VAL A 82 5.55 7.83 -3.56
CA VAL A 82 5.29 9.14 -2.96
C VAL A 82 3.91 9.19 -2.31
N SER A 83 2.89 8.58 -2.95
CA SER A 83 1.53 8.51 -2.42
C SER A 83 1.39 7.62 -1.18
N ALA A 84 2.31 6.70 -0.94
CA ALA A 84 2.19 5.72 0.14
C ALA A 84 2.08 6.37 1.52
N ARG A 85 2.95 7.32 1.85
CA ARG A 85 2.95 7.97 3.18
C ARG A 85 1.68 8.77 3.46
N PRO A 86 1.25 9.70 2.59
CA PRO A 86 -0.02 10.41 2.78
C PRO A 86 -1.19 9.46 3.01
N VAL A 87 -1.27 8.37 2.23
CA VAL A 87 -2.33 7.36 2.40
C VAL A 87 -2.21 6.60 3.72
N PHE A 88 -1.01 6.20 4.14
CA PHE A 88 -0.82 5.48 5.40
C PHE A 88 -1.23 6.28 6.62
N PHE A 89 -0.96 7.58 6.63
CA PHE A 89 -1.33 8.46 7.74
C PHE A 89 -2.71 9.07 7.60
N GLY A 90 -3.22 9.21 6.37
CA GLY A 90 -4.51 9.85 6.07
C GLY A 90 -5.69 8.88 6.03
N ALA A 91 -5.50 7.61 5.67
CA ALA A 91 -6.61 6.69 5.43
C ALA A 91 -7.51 6.49 6.66
N VAL A 92 -6.94 6.28 7.83
CA VAL A 92 -7.71 6.09 9.08
C VAL A 92 -8.42 7.39 9.49
N PRO A 93 -7.72 8.54 9.65
CA PRO A 93 -8.41 9.78 10.02
C PRO A 93 -9.53 10.17 9.05
N THR A 94 -9.30 10.04 7.74
CA THR A 94 -10.33 10.39 6.74
C THR A 94 -11.52 9.44 6.76
N ALA A 95 -11.30 8.15 7.03
CA ALA A 95 -12.38 7.18 7.20
C ALA A 95 -13.27 7.52 8.41
N TRP A 96 -12.65 7.84 9.55
CA TRP A 96 -13.39 8.26 10.75
C TRP A 96 -14.10 9.60 10.57
N LEU A 97 -13.45 10.57 9.92
CA LEU A 97 -14.07 11.84 9.60
C LEU A 97 -15.31 11.64 8.70
N GLY A 98 -15.17 10.84 7.65
CA GLY A 98 -16.28 10.51 6.76
C GLY A 98 -17.44 9.83 7.48
N ALA A 99 -17.17 8.91 8.40
CA ALA A 99 -18.18 8.26 9.23
C ALA A 99 -18.90 9.26 10.15
N GLY A 100 -18.15 10.15 10.80
CA GLY A 100 -18.72 11.16 11.70
C GLY A 100 -19.55 12.24 10.96
N LEU A 101 -19.18 12.57 9.73
CA LEU A 101 -19.93 13.55 8.92
C LEU A 101 -21.22 12.98 8.31
N THR A 102 -21.33 11.67 8.20
CA THR A 102 -22.48 10.99 7.59
C THR A 102 -23.42 10.35 8.59
N ASP A 103 -23.03 10.28 9.85
CA ASP A 103 -23.73 9.53 10.93
C ASP A 103 -24.06 8.09 10.53
N ASP A 104 -23.19 7.49 9.68
CA ASP A 104 -23.38 6.14 9.15
C ASP A 104 -22.59 5.13 9.97
N LEU A 105 -23.30 4.32 10.74
CA LEU A 105 -22.71 3.27 11.58
C LEU A 105 -21.92 2.24 10.74
N SER A 106 -22.35 1.97 9.50
CA SER A 106 -21.64 1.05 8.61
C SER A 106 -20.28 1.62 8.19
N ALA A 107 -20.19 2.93 7.96
CA ALA A 107 -18.95 3.64 7.71
C ALA A 107 -18.05 3.67 8.93
N GLY A 108 -18.62 3.88 10.12
CA GLY A 108 -17.90 3.78 11.40
C GLY A 108 -17.30 2.39 11.61
N ALA A 109 -18.08 1.34 11.36
CA ALA A 109 -17.59 -0.03 11.41
C ALA A 109 -16.50 -0.33 10.37
N ALA A 110 -16.59 0.25 9.17
CA ALA A 110 -15.52 0.15 8.16
C ALA A 110 -14.25 0.87 8.59
N ALA A 111 -14.35 2.09 9.15
CA ALA A 111 -13.22 2.85 9.69
C ALA A 111 -12.54 2.10 10.84
N TYR A 112 -13.31 1.48 11.72
CA TYR A 112 -12.81 0.65 12.81
C TYR A 112 -12.01 -0.56 12.29
N ARG A 113 -12.57 -1.32 11.32
CA ARG A 113 -11.87 -2.46 10.70
C ARG A 113 -10.59 -2.02 9.99
N LEU A 114 -10.60 -0.88 9.30
CA LEU A 114 -9.41 -0.30 8.67
C LEU A 114 -8.34 0.02 9.73
N THR A 115 -8.72 0.65 10.83
CA THR A 115 -7.82 0.97 11.95
C THR A 115 -7.14 -0.28 12.51
N LEU A 116 -7.93 -1.32 12.78
CA LEU A 116 -7.39 -2.59 13.28
C LEU A 116 -6.48 -3.26 12.25
N SER A 117 -6.90 -3.33 10.99
CA SER A 117 -6.12 -3.98 9.93
C SER A 117 -4.78 -3.30 9.75
N GLN A 118 -4.75 -1.98 9.70
CA GLN A 118 -3.52 -1.21 9.54
C GLN A 118 -2.63 -1.30 10.78
N GLY A 119 -3.19 -1.14 11.99
CA GLY A 119 -2.46 -1.16 13.24
C GLY A 119 -1.84 -2.53 13.54
N LEU A 120 -2.61 -3.60 13.41
CA LEU A 120 -2.13 -4.97 13.60
C LEU A 120 -1.06 -5.34 12.57
N THR A 121 -1.27 -5.01 11.30
CA THR A 121 -0.27 -5.25 10.24
C THR A 121 1.03 -4.53 10.56
N TYR A 122 0.95 -3.27 10.97
CA TYR A 122 2.14 -2.48 11.33
C TYR A 122 2.90 -3.11 12.50
N GLY A 123 2.18 -3.50 13.56
CA GLY A 123 2.77 -4.16 14.73
C GLY A 123 3.44 -5.49 14.39
N LEU A 124 2.77 -6.35 13.60
CA LEU A 124 3.32 -7.64 13.15
C LEU A 124 4.56 -7.47 12.28
N VAL A 125 4.52 -6.50 11.34
CA VAL A 125 5.69 -6.18 10.50
C VAL A 125 6.87 -5.72 11.35
N LEU A 126 6.65 -4.86 12.35
CA LEU A 126 7.73 -4.41 13.24
C LEU A 126 8.32 -5.55 14.06
N GLY A 127 7.50 -6.44 14.58
CA GLY A 127 7.94 -7.63 15.31
C GLY A 127 8.77 -8.55 14.42
N ALA A 128 8.24 -8.90 13.24
CA ALA A 128 8.92 -9.76 12.28
C ALA A 128 10.25 -9.17 11.79
N LYS A 129 10.32 -7.86 11.54
CA LYS A 129 11.57 -7.18 11.16
C LYS A 129 12.68 -7.36 12.20
N ARG A 130 12.34 -7.23 13.48
CA ARG A 130 13.32 -7.40 14.57
C ARG A 130 13.71 -8.86 14.76
N ALA A 131 12.77 -9.78 14.58
CA ALA A 131 13.03 -11.21 14.73
C ALA A 131 13.91 -11.77 13.61
N VAL A 132 13.68 -11.34 12.36
CA VAL A 132 14.40 -11.88 11.20
C VAL A 132 15.74 -11.16 10.96
N GLY A 133 15.77 -9.85 11.08
CA GLY A 133 17.00 -9.06 10.93
C GLY A 133 17.65 -9.17 9.54
N ARG A 134 16.87 -9.39 8.46
CA ARG A 134 17.39 -9.55 7.10
C ARG A 134 18.05 -8.26 6.59
N PRO A 135 19.27 -8.32 6.05
CA PRO A 135 19.89 -7.15 5.42
C PRO A 135 19.14 -6.72 4.16
N ARG A 136 19.22 -5.42 3.84
CA ARG A 136 18.62 -4.87 2.62
C ARG A 136 19.52 -5.05 1.41
N PRO A 137 18.96 -5.03 0.16
CA PRO A 137 19.76 -5.22 -1.06
C PRO A 137 20.99 -4.33 -1.16
N TYR A 138 20.91 -3.08 -0.72
CA TYR A 138 22.03 -2.13 -0.77
C TYR A 138 23.13 -2.39 0.27
N VAL A 139 22.93 -3.33 1.19
CA VAL A 139 23.93 -3.72 2.20
C VAL A 139 24.83 -4.83 1.66
N ASP A 140 24.20 -5.87 1.06
CA ASP A 140 24.91 -7.08 0.62
C ASP A 140 25.30 -7.03 -0.86
N HIS A 141 24.69 -6.12 -1.62
CA HIS A 141 24.91 -6.00 -3.07
C HIS A 141 25.19 -4.54 -3.44
N SER A 142 25.87 -4.32 -4.56
CA SER A 142 26.24 -3.00 -5.08
C SER A 142 25.03 -2.19 -5.63
N VAL A 143 23.87 -2.31 -4.96
CA VAL A 143 22.62 -1.61 -5.30
C VAL A 143 22.66 -0.19 -4.72
N ARG A 144 22.38 0.82 -5.53
CA ARG A 144 22.24 2.21 -5.06
C ARG A 144 20.77 2.51 -4.78
N PRO A 145 20.38 2.81 -3.52
CA PRO A 145 18.99 3.12 -3.21
C PRO A 145 18.51 4.38 -3.94
N ARG A 146 17.39 4.28 -4.66
CA ARG A 146 16.76 5.41 -5.36
C ARG A 146 15.83 6.24 -4.48
N SER A 147 15.72 5.89 -3.19
CA SER A 147 14.92 6.59 -2.20
C SER A 147 15.79 7.53 -1.37
N ASP A 148 15.43 8.82 -1.26
CA ASP A 148 16.20 9.82 -0.53
C ASP A 148 16.46 9.44 0.94
N ARG A 149 15.48 8.80 1.58
CA ARG A 149 15.63 8.29 2.95
C ARG A 149 16.77 7.27 3.09
N HIS A 150 17.08 6.51 2.04
CA HIS A 150 18.06 5.43 2.05
C HIS A 150 19.38 5.80 1.35
N LYS A 151 19.49 7.00 0.77
CA LYS A 151 20.77 7.52 0.23
C LYS A 151 21.83 7.68 1.34
N LYS A 152 21.36 7.95 2.59
CA LYS A 152 22.18 7.91 3.80
C LYS A 152 21.57 6.90 4.78
N PRO A 153 21.82 5.59 4.59
CA PRO A 153 21.17 4.54 5.39
C PRO A 153 21.63 4.65 6.85
N ARG A 154 20.64 4.58 7.76
CA ARG A 154 20.94 4.45 9.18
C ARG A 154 21.35 2.99 9.45
N PRO A 155 22.38 2.73 10.25
CA PRO A 155 22.78 1.37 10.61
C PRO A 155 21.62 0.52 11.18
N SER A 156 20.73 1.17 11.95
CA SER A 156 19.54 0.51 12.51
C SER A 156 18.52 0.04 11.47
N ASP A 157 18.47 0.67 10.29
CA ASP A 157 17.53 0.31 9.21
C ASP A 157 18.11 -0.70 8.23
N ALA A 158 19.43 -0.88 8.23
CA ALA A 158 20.16 -1.70 7.26
C ALA A 158 19.75 -3.17 7.28
N ARG A 159 19.38 -3.70 8.45
CA ARG A 159 18.98 -5.09 8.68
C ARG A 159 17.47 -5.28 8.88
N LEU A 160 16.65 -4.36 8.42
CA LEU A 160 15.19 -4.41 8.58
C LEU A 160 14.49 -4.55 7.21
N SER A 161 15.00 -5.46 6.34
CA SER A 161 14.40 -5.69 5.03
C SER A 161 13.09 -6.46 5.13
N PHE A 162 13.09 -7.59 5.80
CA PHE A 162 11.98 -8.56 5.81
C PHE A 162 11.08 -8.42 7.05
N PRO A 163 9.77 -8.49 6.87
CA PRO A 163 9.00 -8.28 5.64
C PRO A 163 8.87 -6.80 5.27
N SER A 164 8.42 -6.48 4.04
CA SER A 164 8.23 -5.10 3.61
C SER A 164 7.02 -4.45 4.28
N GLY A 165 7.26 -3.41 5.09
CA GLY A 165 6.17 -2.69 5.77
C GLY A 165 5.27 -1.89 4.81
N HIS A 166 5.83 -1.29 3.76
CA HIS A 166 5.04 -0.59 2.76
C HIS A 166 4.10 -1.55 2.01
N ALA A 167 4.58 -2.73 1.61
CA ALA A 167 3.77 -3.75 0.98
C ALA A 167 2.67 -4.27 1.93
N GLY A 168 3.01 -4.53 3.19
CA GLY A 168 2.04 -5.00 4.18
C GLY A 168 0.94 -3.99 4.46
N VAL A 169 1.30 -2.76 4.78
CA VAL A 169 0.32 -1.72 5.13
C VAL A 169 -0.53 -1.34 3.92
N SER A 170 0.04 -1.20 2.71
CA SER A 170 -0.75 -0.92 1.51
C SER A 170 -1.74 -2.05 1.20
N ALA A 171 -1.32 -3.31 1.33
CA ALA A 171 -2.19 -4.47 1.16
C ALA A 171 -3.31 -4.52 2.21
N ALA A 172 -3.00 -4.22 3.48
CA ALA A 172 -4.01 -4.18 4.54
C ALA A 172 -5.07 -3.10 4.29
N ILE A 173 -4.66 -1.89 3.89
CA ILE A 173 -5.57 -0.80 3.54
C ILE A 173 -6.45 -1.19 2.34
N ALA A 174 -5.83 -1.63 1.24
CA ALA A 174 -6.54 -1.99 0.02
C ALA A 174 -7.53 -3.13 0.26
N THR A 175 -7.14 -4.17 0.99
CA THR A 175 -8.00 -5.32 1.29
C THR A 175 -9.14 -4.93 2.23
N SER A 176 -8.86 -4.22 3.33
CA SER A 176 -9.88 -3.78 4.28
C SER A 176 -10.93 -2.88 3.62
N TRP A 177 -10.47 -1.96 2.75
CA TRP A 177 -11.35 -1.06 2.01
C TRP A 177 -12.19 -1.79 0.98
N SER A 178 -11.57 -2.71 0.22
CA SER A 178 -12.26 -3.55 -0.78
C SER A 178 -13.32 -4.46 -0.15
N LEU A 179 -13.05 -5.01 1.02
CA LEU A 179 -14.01 -5.84 1.76
C LEU A 179 -15.16 -5.04 2.38
N SER A 180 -14.91 -3.78 2.73
CA SER A 180 -15.94 -2.87 3.26
C SER A 180 -16.81 -2.30 2.14
N TYR A 181 -16.26 -2.11 0.95
CA TYR A 181 -16.92 -1.52 -0.22
C TYR A 181 -16.63 -2.35 -1.48
N PRO A 182 -17.28 -3.53 -1.65
CA PRO A 182 -16.95 -4.50 -2.69
C PRO A 182 -17.52 -4.06 -4.05
N ARG A 183 -17.04 -2.95 -4.57
CA ARG A 183 -17.35 -2.42 -5.89
C ARG A 183 -16.10 -2.44 -6.76
N TRP A 184 -16.20 -2.85 -8.01
CA TRP A 184 -15.05 -2.97 -8.91
C TRP A 184 -14.21 -1.67 -8.98
N TYR A 185 -14.88 -0.51 -8.97
CA TYR A 185 -14.23 0.82 -9.00
C TYR A 185 -13.56 1.20 -7.66
N VAL A 186 -13.71 0.41 -6.60
CA VAL A 186 -12.97 0.49 -5.34
C VAL A 186 -11.87 -0.57 -5.32
N VAL A 187 -12.23 -1.80 -5.64
CA VAL A 187 -11.32 -2.97 -5.58
C VAL A 187 -10.16 -2.82 -6.55
N ALA A 188 -10.44 -2.54 -7.83
CA ALA A 188 -9.40 -2.51 -8.85
C ALA A 188 -8.37 -1.38 -8.62
N PRO A 189 -8.76 -0.10 -8.38
CA PRO A 189 -7.79 0.94 -8.08
C PRO A 189 -7.02 0.71 -6.78
N SER A 190 -7.66 0.17 -5.74
CA SER A 190 -7.00 -0.13 -4.47
C SER A 190 -5.94 -1.23 -4.63
N ALA A 191 -6.27 -2.30 -5.37
CA ALA A 191 -5.34 -3.38 -5.67
C ALA A 191 -4.17 -2.89 -6.54
N LEU A 192 -4.46 -2.12 -7.58
CA LEU A 192 -3.43 -1.53 -8.45
C LEU A 192 -2.48 -0.63 -7.67
N TRP A 193 -3.02 0.25 -6.82
CA TRP A 193 -2.22 1.13 -5.96
C TRP A 193 -1.34 0.33 -5.00
N ALA A 194 -1.91 -0.64 -4.28
CA ALA A 194 -1.15 -1.46 -3.32
C ALA A 194 -0.03 -2.26 -4.01
N THR A 195 -0.31 -2.81 -5.19
CA THR A 195 0.69 -3.49 -6.03
C THR A 195 1.79 -2.51 -6.46
N GLY A 196 1.43 -1.33 -6.93
CA GLY A 196 2.37 -0.27 -7.29
C GLY A 196 3.27 0.13 -6.11
N VAL A 197 2.69 0.31 -4.92
CA VAL A 197 3.47 0.59 -3.69
C VAL A 197 4.41 -0.56 -3.37
N ALA A 198 3.96 -1.81 -3.43
CA ALA A 198 4.79 -2.98 -3.14
C ALA A 198 5.96 -3.10 -4.13
N VAL A 199 5.70 -3.07 -5.44
CA VAL A 199 6.72 -3.19 -6.50
C VAL A 199 7.68 -2.00 -6.46
N SER A 200 7.20 -0.80 -6.11
CA SER A 200 8.07 0.38 -5.97
C SER A 200 9.23 0.14 -4.99
N ARG A 201 9.06 -0.75 -4.00
CA ARG A 201 10.13 -1.03 -3.01
C ARG A 201 11.29 -1.81 -3.61
N VAL A 202 11.01 -2.69 -4.57
CA VAL A 202 12.04 -3.40 -5.36
C VAL A 202 12.70 -2.44 -6.33
N TYR A 203 11.89 -1.64 -7.06
CA TYR A 203 12.39 -0.60 -7.97
C TYR A 203 13.34 0.39 -7.28
N LEU A 204 13.07 0.74 -6.04
CA LEU A 204 13.91 1.64 -5.25
C LEU A 204 15.16 0.94 -4.67
N GLY A 205 15.33 -0.36 -4.86
CA GLY A 205 16.49 -1.13 -4.37
C GLY A 205 16.54 -1.29 -2.85
N VAL A 206 15.39 -1.21 -2.16
CA VAL A 206 15.33 -1.23 -0.69
C VAL A 206 14.72 -2.49 -0.09
N HIS A 207 14.13 -3.35 -0.92
CA HIS A 207 13.55 -4.65 -0.55
C HIS A 207 13.73 -5.66 -1.66
N TYR A 208 13.80 -6.92 -1.29
CA TYR A 208 13.74 -8.05 -2.22
C TYR A 208 12.30 -8.38 -2.61
N PRO A 209 12.07 -9.08 -3.75
CA PRO A 209 10.74 -9.57 -4.13
C PRO A 209 10.05 -10.40 -3.06
N SER A 210 10.76 -11.30 -2.36
CA SER A 210 10.18 -12.08 -1.26
C SER A 210 9.73 -11.21 -0.08
N ASP A 211 10.42 -10.10 0.23
CA ASP A 211 10.03 -9.20 1.30
C ASP A 211 8.66 -8.56 1.01
N ILE A 212 8.42 -8.17 -0.25
CA ILE A 212 7.14 -7.57 -0.65
C ILE A 212 6.03 -8.60 -0.73
N LEU A 213 6.32 -9.82 -1.21
CA LEU A 213 5.35 -10.90 -1.27
C LEU A 213 4.83 -11.26 0.13
N VAL A 214 5.74 -11.53 1.07
CA VAL A 214 5.36 -11.87 2.45
C VAL A 214 4.68 -10.69 3.15
N GLY A 215 5.17 -9.47 2.94
CA GLY A 215 4.51 -8.28 3.45
C GLY A 215 3.06 -8.16 2.95
N THR A 216 2.84 -8.32 1.64
CA THR A 216 1.51 -8.27 1.02
C THR A 216 0.57 -9.34 1.58
N VAL A 217 1.04 -10.60 1.64
CA VAL A 217 0.25 -11.72 2.19
C VAL A 217 -0.10 -11.47 3.65
N LEU A 218 0.84 -10.98 4.45
CA LEU A 218 0.61 -10.65 5.84
C LEU A 218 -0.44 -9.55 5.99
N GLY A 219 -0.32 -8.45 5.24
CA GLY A 219 -1.26 -7.32 5.33
C GLY A 219 -2.67 -7.69 4.85
N ALA A 220 -2.77 -8.36 3.71
CA ALA A 220 -4.05 -8.85 3.19
C ALA A 220 -4.68 -9.90 4.14
N GLY A 221 -3.86 -10.82 4.67
CA GLY A 221 -4.32 -11.83 5.61
C GLY A 221 -4.87 -11.25 6.91
N VAL A 222 -4.19 -10.24 7.47
CA VAL A 222 -4.70 -9.51 8.65
C VAL A 222 -6.03 -8.84 8.36
N ALA A 223 -6.16 -8.15 7.22
CA ALA A 223 -7.41 -7.49 6.85
C ALA A 223 -8.56 -8.49 6.62
N LEU A 224 -8.28 -9.62 5.99
CA LEU A 224 -9.24 -10.72 5.85
C LEU A 224 -9.66 -11.28 7.22
N LEU A 225 -8.73 -11.53 8.13
CA LEU A 225 -9.01 -12.02 9.47
C LEU A 225 -9.87 -11.02 10.26
N VAL A 226 -9.53 -9.74 10.25
CA VAL A 226 -10.33 -8.67 10.87
C VAL A 226 -11.74 -8.65 10.28
N HIS A 227 -11.87 -8.83 8.97
CA HIS A 227 -13.18 -8.88 8.32
C HIS A 227 -13.99 -10.13 8.70
N GLN A 228 -13.37 -11.29 8.80
CA GLN A 228 -14.02 -12.54 9.22
C GLN A 228 -14.52 -12.43 10.69
N LEU A 229 -13.72 -11.83 11.55
CA LEU A 229 -14.04 -11.65 12.95
C LEU A 229 -14.96 -10.45 13.23
N ARG A 230 -15.42 -9.72 12.22
CA ARG A 230 -16.15 -8.45 12.37
C ARG A 230 -17.34 -8.50 13.31
N ALA A 231 -18.07 -9.61 13.33
CA ALA A 231 -19.23 -9.77 14.22
C ALA A 231 -18.84 -9.79 15.70
N SER A 232 -17.65 -10.33 16.02
CA SER A 232 -17.16 -10.47 17.39
C SER A 232 -16.36 -9.27 17.87
N ILE A 233 -15.70 -8.55 16.97
CA ILE A 233 -14.76 -7.46 17.34
C ILE A 233 -15.34 -6.05 17.17
N THR A 234 -16.43 -5.89 16.39
CA THR A 234 -17.02 -4.57 16.20
C THR A 234 -17.76 -4.14 17.48
N PRO A 235 -17.42 -2.99 18.06
CA PRO A 235 -18.09 -2.50 19.26
C PRO A 235 -19.59 -2.32 19.06
N SER A 236 -20.40 -2.56 20.11
CA SER A 236 -21.86 -2.50 20.03
C SER A 236 -22.42 -1.16 19.55
N PHE A 237 -21.73 -0.06 19.87
CA PHE A 237 -22.13 1.29 19.43
C PHE A 237 -21.93 1.53 17.93
N LEU A 238 -21.17 0.66 17.23
CA LEU A 238 -21.01 0.66 15.77
C LEU A 238 -21.82 -0.44 15.08
N GLN A 239 -22.61 -1.19 15.85
CA GLN A 239 -23.51 -2.19 15.29
C GLN A 239 -24.89 -1.55 15.09
N GLU A 240 -25.47 -1.73 13.90
CA GLU A 240 -26.87 -1.42 13.71
C GLU A 240 -27.67 -2.30 14.68
N THR A 241 -28.42 -1.67 15.58
CA THR A 241 -29.37 -2.39 16.43
C THR A 241 -30.45 -2.96 15.52
N SER A 242 -30.28 -4.21 15.10
CA SER A 242 -31.32 -4.93 14.38
C SER A 242 -32.48 -5.15 15.35
N THR A 243 -33.42 -4.18 15.36
CA THR A 243 -34.73 -4.33 16.01
C THR A 243 -35.62 -5.27 15.19
N GLN A 244 -35.11 -6.45 14.85
CA GLN A 244 -35.96 -7.56 14.35
C GLN A 244 -35.22 -8.87 14.61
N GLY A 245 -35.86 -9.75 15.37
CA GLY A 245 -35.45 -11.13 15.55
C GLY A 245 -35.45 -11.90 14.23
N GLY A 246 -34.27 -12.01 13.65
CA GLY A 246 -34.05 -12.77 12.43
C GLY A 246 -32.68 -13.44 12.51
N ARG A 247 -32.68 -14.78 12.43
CA ARG A 247 -31.51 -15.64 12.36
C ARG A 247 -30.50 -15.07 11.35
N ALA A 248 -29.25 -14.90 11.78
CA ALA A 248 -28.15 -14.56 10.90
C ALA A 248 -28.10 -15.55 9.70
N PRO A 249 -28.07 -15.07 8.45
CA PRO A 249 -27.92 -15.97 7.31
C PRO A 249 -26.50 -16.58 7.34
N PRO A 250 -26.36 -17.85 6.94
CA PRO A 250 -25.06 -18.47 6.84
C PRO A 250 -24.18 -17.71 5.84
N VAL A 251 -22.90 -17.61 6.18
CA VAL A 251 -21.87 -16.91 5.40
C VAL A 251 -21.81 -17.49 3.98
N GLY A 252 -22.42 -16.81 3.04
CA GLY A 252 -22.32 -17.12 1.62
C GLY A 252 -21.50 -16.05 0.91
N LEU A 253 -20.36 -16.43 0.36
CA LEU A 253 -19.58 -15.58 -0.53
C LEU A 253 -20.32 -15.48 -1.86
N ARG A 254 -21.18 -14.45 -2.04
CA ARG A 254 -21.76 -14.13 -3.34
C ARG A 254 -20.87 -13.10 -4.03
N ILE A 255 -20.05 -13.57 -4.95
CA ILE A 255 -19.41 -12.71 -5.95
C ILE A 255 -20.43 -12.49 -7.05
N GLN A 256 -20.99 -11.29 -7.15
CA GLN A 256 -21.78 -10.86 -8.32
C GLN A 256 -20.84 -10.04 -9.22
N PHE A 257 -20.65 -10.56 -10.42
CA PHE A 257 -19.97 -9.90 -11.53
C PHE A 257 -20.84 -8.79 -12.14
#